data_e62bf87b23e168ef2c3e144083498416
#
_entry.id   e62bf87b23e168ef2c3e144083498416
#
_cell.length_a   1.000
_cell.length_b   1.000
_cell.length_c   1.000
_cell.angle_alpha   90.00
_cell.angle_beta   90.00
_cell.angle_gamma   90.00
#
_symmetry.space_group_name_H-M   'P 1'
#
loop_
_entity.id
_entity.type
_entity.pdbx_description
1 polymer ?
#
loop_
_entity_poly.entity_id
_entity_poly.type
_entity_poly.pdbx_seq_one_letter_code
_entity_poly.pdbx_strand_id
1 'polypeptide(L)'
;MMSDIKVIVVDDHVIVREGLKALLELENDIHVVHEAASSMECLEVIDQHCPDVVLMDLKMPGVGGIEAVRLIKQNHPQVKVILITNYDDEEYVIEAIKAETDGYVLKDVKKGDLVRIVRLVLEGHSYIDPSVTNKVFRHLKHSVSDKPYSRTILSHRELQILECVVDGKSNQQIAEAVYLSLDTVKSHLKNIYQKLGVSRRAQAINKAIKEGLIHLSR
;
A
#
# COMPACT_ATOMS: atom_id res chain seq x y z
N MET A 1 -21.09 -28.32 -6.00
CA MET A 1 -20.05 -27.98 -6.99
C MET A 1 -19.42 -26.69 -6.50
N MET A 2 -18.10 -26.66 -6.27
CA MET A 2 -17.42 -25.39 -6.05
C MET A 2 -17.53 -24.60 -7.35
N SER A 3 -18.01 -23.36 -7.29
CA SER A 3 -18.03 -22.46 -8.44
C SER A 3 -16.59 -22.12 -8.80
N ASP A 4 -16.27 -22.05 -10.09
CA ASP A 4 -14.96 -21.62 -10.57
C ASP A 4 -14.64 -20.21 -10.04
N ILE A 5 -13.46 -20.03 -9.47
CA ILE A 5 -12.98 -18.79 -8.91
C ILE A 5 -12.25 -18.01 -10.00
N LYS A 6 -12.74 -16.83 -10.34
CA LYS A 6 -12.15 -15.93 -11.33
C LYS A 6 -11.21 -14.94 -10.66
N VAL A 7 -9.96 -14.92 -11.08
CA VAL A 7 -8.92 -14.06 -10.52
C VAL A 7 -8.37 -13.12 -11.61
N ILE A 8 -8.20 -11.82 -11.26
CA ILE A 8 -7.34 -10.90 -12.01
C ILE A 8 -6.04 -10.75 -11.23
N VAL A 9 -4.91 -10.88 -11.92
CA VAL A 9 -3.58 -10.64 -11.35
C VAL A 9 -3.04 -9.31 -11.86
N VAL A 10 -2.62 -8.43 -10.95
CA VAL A 10 -2.17 -7.06 -11.26
C VAL A 10 -0.79 -6.81 -10.65
N ASP A 11 0.22 -6.68 -11.48
CA ASP A 11 1.61 -6.38 -11.08
C ASP A 11 2.35 -5.77 -12.27
N ASP A 12 3.21 -4.79 -12.09
CA ASP A 12 3.98 -4.19 -13.19
C ASP A 12 5.14 -5.07 -13.66
N HIS A 13 5.50 -6.11 -12.87
CA HIS A 13 6.55 -7.08 -13.21
C HIS A 13 5.98 -8.33 -13.89
N VAL A 14 6.30 -8.52 -15.16
CA VAL A 14 5.82 -9.65 -15.98
C VAL A 14 6.07 -11.02 -15.31
N ILE A 15 7.29 -11.25 -14.80
CA ILE A 15 7.68 -12.52 -14.17
C ILE A 15 6.82 -12.83 -12.94
N VAL A 16 6.43 -11.80 -12.18
CA VAL A 16 5.57 -11.97 -11.00
C VAL A 16 4.16 -12.36 -11.43
N ARG A 17 3.58 -11.68 -12.44
CA ARG A 17 2.25 -12.02 -12.97
C ARG A 17 2.20 -13.45 -13.48
N GLU A 18 3.14 -13.83 -14.37
CA GLU A 18 3.23 -15.19 -14.91
C GLU A 18 3.42 -16.23 -13.81
N GLY A 19 4.24 -15.92 -12.80
CA GLY A 19 4.46 -16.81 -11.65
C GLY A 19 3.20 -16.99 -10.81
N LEU A 20 2.47 -15.92 -10.49
CA LEU A 20 1.21 -15.98 -9.75
C LEU A 20 0.13 -16.75 -10.53
N LYS A 21 0.01 -16.48 -11.83
CA LYS A 21 -0.91 -17.22 -12.71
C LYS A 21 -0.61 -18.70 -12.72
N ALA A 22 0.63 -19.08 -13.05
CA ALA A 22 1.04 -20.49 -13.09
C ALA A 22 0.80 -21.19 -11.74
N LEU A 23 0.97 -20.46 -10.63
CA LEU A 23 0.76 -20.98 -9.28
C LEU A 23 -0.74 -21.23 -8.97
N LEU A 24 -1.61 -20.29 -9.36
CA LEU A 24 -3.05 -20.36 -9.12
C LEU A 24 -3.73 -21.41 -10.01
N GLU A 25 -3.36 -21.46 -11.29
CA GLU A 25 -3.92 -22.39 -12.28
C GLU A 25 -3.49 -23.86 -12.07
N LEU A 26 -2.67 -24.16 -11.06
CA LEU A 26 -2.47 -25.54 -10.58
C LEU A 26 -3.69 -26.09 -9.82
N GLU A 27 -4.59 -25.22 -9.39
CA GLU A 27 -5.87 -25.58 -8.81
C GLU A 27 -6.94 -25.61 -9.91
N ASN A 28 -7.69 -26.71 -10.00
CA ASN A 28 -8.66 -26.91 -11.08
C ASN A 28 -9.87 -25.96 -11.03
N ASP A 29 -10.09 -25.32 -9.90
CA ASP A 29 -11.22 -24.43 -9.60
C ASP A 29 -10.83 -22.95 -9.56
N ILE A 30 -9.57 -22.59 -9.89
CA ILE A 30 -9.09 -21.21 -9.92
C ILE A 30 -8.61 -20.86 -11.33
N HIS A 31 -9.18 -19.80 -11.90
CA HIS A 31 -8.88 -19.35 -13.25
C HIS A 31 -8.43 -17.90 -13.26
N VAL A 32 -7.23 -17.63 -13.78
CA VAL A 32 -6.77 -16.26 -14.02
C VAL A 32 -7.39 -15.77 -15.32
N VAL A 33 -8.47 -14.99 -15.18
CA VAL A 33 -9.27 -14.50 -16.32
C VAL A 33 -8.62 -13.30 -17.01
N HIS A 34 -7.72 -12.58 -16.33
CA HIS A 34 -6.94 -11.49 -16.92
C HIS A 34 -5.66 -11.24 -16.13
N GLU A 35 -4.64 -10.74 -16.81
CA GLU A 35 -3.38 -10.24 -16.26
C GLU A 35 -3.23 -8.77 -16.63
N ALA A 36 -3.15 -7.88 -15.65
CA ALA A 36 -3.00 -6.45 -15.86
C ALA A 36 -1.61 -5.97 -15.43
N ALA A 37 -0.98 -5.11 -16.22
CA ALA A 37 0.32 -4.53 -15.92
C ALA A 37 0.23 -3.25 -15.07
N SER A 38 -0.99 -2.77 -14.79
CA SER A 38 -1.24 -1.58 -13.99
C SER A 38 -2.62 -1.61 -13.35
N SER A 39 -2.80 -0.80 -12.30
CA SER A 39 -4.10 -0.60 -11.67
C SER A 39 -5.15 -0.04 -12.64
N MET A 40 -4.75 0.84 -13.54
CA MET A 40 -5.67 1.42 -14.53
C MET A 40 -6.20 0.37 -15.49
N GLU A 41 -5.34 -0.49 -16.03
CA GLU A 41 -5.74 -1.60 -16.88
C GLU A 41 -6.73 -2.53 -16.15
N CYS A 42 -6.46 -2.84 -14.88
CA CYS A 42 -7.38 -3.65 -14.08
C CYS A 42 -8.77 -2.98 -13.97
N LEU A 43 -8.83 -1.67 -13.69
CA LEU A 43 -10.09 -0.93 -13.57
C LEU A 43 -10.86 -0.86 -14.89
N GLU A 44 -10.18 -0.84 -16.02
CA GLU A 44 -10.81 -0.84 -17.35
C GLU A 44 -11.45 -2.19 -17.73
N VAL A 45 -10.89 -3.28 -17.23
CA VAL A 45 -11.33 -4.63 -17.62
C VAL A 45 -12.19 -5.35 -16.59
N ILE A 46 -12.30 -4.81 -15.37
CA ILE A 46 -12.96 -5.47 -14.24
C ILE A 46 -14.43 -5.81 -14.53
N ASP A 47 -15.15 -4.92 -15.21
CA ASP A 47 -16.55 -5.12 -15.61
C ASP A 47 -16.69 -6.25 -16.64
N GLN A 48 -15.74 -6.35 -17.57
CA GLN A 48 -15.78 -7.34 -18.63
C GLN A 48 -15.52 -8.76 -18.08
N HIS A 49 -14.58 -8.89 -17.15
CA HIS A 49 -14.14 -10.19 -16.63
C HIS A 49 -14.92 -10.64 -15.41
N CYS A 50 -15.59 -9.71 -14.69
CA CYS A 50 -16.35 -9.97 -13.47
C CYS A 50 -15.59 -10.92 -12.51
N PRO A 51 -14.41 -10.51 -12.01
CA PRO A 51 -13.60 -11.37 -11.14
C PRO A 51 -14.23 -11.51 -9.76
N ASP A 52 -14.00 -12.66 -9.13
CA ASP A 52 -14.32 -12.85 -7.71
C ASP A 52 -13.23 -12.23 -6.83
N VAL A 53 -11.96 -12.31 -7.28
CA VAL A 53 -10.78 -11.80 -6.56
C VAL A 53 -9.85 -11.03 -7.50
N VAL A 54 -9.30 -9.94 -7.00
CA VAL A 54 -8.17 -9.23 -7.61
C VAL A 54 -6.94 -9.42 -6.70
N LEU A 55 -5.87 -10.02 -7.22
CA LEU A 55 -4.55 -10.00 -6.60
C LEU A 55 -3.78 -8.81 -7.15
N MET A 56 -3.41 -7.84 -6.31
CA MET A 56 -2.87 -6.57 -6.75
C MET A 56 -1.58 -6.22 -6.03
N ASP A 57 -0.54 -5.86 -6.78
CA ASP A 57 0.65 -5.26 -6.16
C ASP A 57 0.32 -3.89 -5.54
N LEU A 58 0.98 -3.62 -4.43
CA LEU A 58 0.79 -2.36 -3.71
C LEU A 58 1.41 -1.18 -4.44
N LYS A 59 2.59 -1.38 -5.04
CA LYS A 59 3.34 -0.30 -5.69
C LYS A 59 3.50 -0.53 -7.18
N MET A 60 2.75 0.25 -7.94
CA MET A 60 2.81 0.28 -9.40
C MET A 60 2.91 1.72 -9.88
N PRO A 61 3.48 1.98 -11.08
CA PRO A 61 3.47 3.30 -11.69
C PRO A 61 2.05 3.84 -11.90
N GLY A 62 1.87 5.16 -11.70
CA GLY A 62 0.57 5.80 -11.86
C GLY A 62 -0.31 5.65 -10.62
N VAL A 63 -1.47 5.01 -10.75
CA VAL A 63 -2.39 4.74 -9.64
C VAL A 63 -1.85 3.57 -8.82
N GLY A 64 -1.50 3.81 -7.56
CA GLY A 64 -1.01 2.78 -6.65
C GLY A 64 -2.11 1.78 -6.24
N GLY A 65 -1.70 0.59 -5.79
CA GLY A 65 -2.62 -0.49 -5.42
C GLY A 65 -3.65 -0.08 -4.36
N ILE A 66 -3.28 0.68 -3.34
CA ILE A 66 -4.23 1.13 -2.30
C ILE A 66 -5.33 2.03 -2.87
N GLU A 67 -4.99 2.94 -3.78
CA GLU A 67 -5.98 3.79 -4.42
C GLU A 67 -6.90 2.99 -5.34
N ALA A 68 -6.34 2.02 -6.05
CA ALA A 68 -7.13 1.10 -6.86
C ALA A 68 -8.10 0.25 -5.99
N VAL A 69 -7.67 -0.21 -4.81
CA VAL A 69 -8.56 -0.88 -3.85
C VAL A 69 -9.77 0.01 -3.53
N ARG A 70 -9.56 1.29 -3.18
CA ARG A 70 -10.65 2.24 -2.89
C ARG A 70 -11.63 2.35 -4.06
N LEU A 71 -11.10 2.50 -5.28
CA LEU A 71 -11.94 2.61 -6.49
C LEU A 71 -12.71 1.31 -6.77
N ILE A 72 -12.08 0.15 -6.60
CA ILE A 72 -12.75 -1.15 -6.75
C ILE A 72 -13.84 -1.30 -5.70
N LYS A 73 -13.54 -1.03 -4.43
CA LYS A 73 -14.53 -1.18 -3.35
C LYS A 73 -15.70 -0.22 -3.48
N GLN A 74 -15.47 0.97 -4.02
CA GLN A 74 -16.52 1.95 -4.27
C GLN A 74 -17.47 1.54 -5.39
N ASN A 75 -16.95 0.96 -6.49
CA ASN A 75 -17.73 0.63 -7.68
C ASN A 75 -18.14 -0.85 -7.76
N HIS A 76 -17.34 -1.73 -7.18
CA HIS A 76 -17.48 -3.20 -7.21
C HIS A 76 -17.29 -3.80 -5.80
N PRO A 77 -18.14 -3.45 -4.81
CA PRO A 77 -17.95 -3.85 -3.41
C PRO A 77 -17.96 -5.37 -3.19
N GLN A 78 -18.53 -6.14 -4.13
CA GLN A 78 -18.55 -7.60 -4.09
C GLN A 78 -17.19 -8.22 -4.45
N VAL A 79 -16.36 -7.52 -5.24
CA VAL A 79 -15.04 -8.02 -5.66
C VAL A 79 -14.08 -8.00 -4.48
N LYS A 80 -13.47 -9.13 -4.21
CA LYS A 80 -12.44 -9.25 -3.19
C LYS A 80 -11.11 -8.73 -3.69
N VAL A 81 -10.40 -7.97 -2.86
CA VAL A 81 -9.08 -7.46 -3.23
C VAL A 81 -8.04 -7.89 -2.21
N ILE A 82 -7.01 -8.57 -2.67
CA ILE A 82 -5.85 -8.99 -1.89
C ILE A 82 -4.65 -8.22 -2.39
N LEU A 83 -4.07 -7.38 -1.55
CA LEU A 83 -2.79 -6.76 -1.82
C LEU A 83 -1.67 -7.77 -1.60
N ILE A 84 -0.81 -7.95 -2.60
CA ILE A 84 0.38 -8.80 -2.54
C ILE A 84 1.63 -7.95 -2.77
N THR A 85 2.57 -7.92 -1.82
CA THR A 85 3.61 -6.90 -1.83
C THR A 85 4.90 -7.35 -1.13
N ASN A 86 6.01 -6.68 -1.42
CA ASN A 86 7.26 -6.82 -0.66
C ASN A 86 7.35 -5.86 0.53
N TYR A 87 6.35 -4.99 0.74
CA TYR A 87 6.39 -3.94 1.76
C TYR A 87 5.67 -4.41 3.02
N ASP A 88 6.39 -4.40 4.12
CA ASP A 88 5.89 -4.76 5.45
C ASP A 88 5.75 -3.53 6.39
N ASP A 89 5.88 -2.32 5.83
CA ASP A 89 5.79 -1.08 6.59
C ASP A 89 4.39 -0.86 7.17
N GLU A 90 4.35 -0.46 8.44
CA GLU A 90 3.10 -0.25 9.20
C GLU A 90 2.11 0.67 8.50
N GLU A 91 2.61 1.75 7.88
CA GLU A 91 1.78 2.74 7.18
C GLU A 91 1.00 2.14 6.02
N TYR A 92 1.64 1.30 5.21
CA TYR A 92 0.96 0.65 4.08
C TYR A 92 -0.12 -0.32 4.55
N VAL A 93 0.15 -1.07 5.63
CA VAL A 93 -0.84 -1.99 6.19
C VAL A 93 -2.06 -1.23 6.71
N ILE A 94 -1.85 -0.12 7.43
CA ILE A 94 -2.92 0.72 7.96
C ILE A 94 -3.73 1.38 6.83
N GLU A 95 -3.06 1.91 5.81
CA GLU A 95 -3.76 2.50 4.65
C GLU A 95 -4.52 1.45 3.82
N ALA A 96 -4.00 0.23 3.71
CA ALA A 96 -4.70 -0.89 3.09
C ALA A 96 -5.98 -1.27 3.87
N ILE A 97 -5.90 -1.34 5.21
CA ILE A 97 -7.07 -1.58 6.07
C ILE A 97 -8.11 -0.46 5.90
N LYS A 98 -7.69 0.82 5.88
CA LYS A 98 -8.59 1.96 5.64
C LYS A 98 -9.20 1.97 4.25
N ALA A 99 -8.55 1.35 3.27
CA ALA A 99 -9.06 1.18 1.92
C ALA A 99 -9.99 -0.03 1.80
N GLU A 100 -10.25 -0.75 2.91
CA GLU A 100 -11.12 -1.93 2.98
C GLU A 100 -10.62 -3.10 2.12
N THR A 101 -9.27 -3.28 2.04
CA THR A 101 -8.71 -4.48 1.41
C THR A 101 -9.15 -5.73 2.16
N ASP A 102 -9.45 -6.81 1.44
CA ASP A 102 -9.84 -8.09 2.05
C ASP A 102 -8.61 -8.91 2.48
N GLY A 103 -7.44 -8.65 1.88
CA GLY A 103 -6.21 -9.33 2.23
C GLY A 103 -4.96 -8.47 2.07
N TYR A 104 -3.97 -8.68 2.95
CA TYR A 104 -2.63 -8.12 2.85
C TYR A 104 -1.61 -9.23 3.03
N VAL A 105 -0.84 -9.52 1.97
CA VAL A 105 0.03 -10.69 1.85
C VAL A 105 1.42 -10.24 1.41
N LEU A 106 2.47 -10.81 1.99
CA LEU A 106 3.82 -10.58 1.51
C LEU A 106 4.17 -11.52 0.35
N LYS A 107 4.97 -11.05 -0.62
CA LYS A 107 5.34 -11.82 -1.83
C LYS A 107 6.22 -13.05 -1.56
N ASP A 108 6.69 -13.24 -0.32
CA ASP A 108 7.39 -14.46 0.12
C ASP A 108 6.44 -15.59 0.56
N VAL A 109 5.13 -15.37 0.42
CA VAL A 109 4.09 -16.36 0.71
C VAL A 109 4.30 -17.65 -0.07
N LYS A 110 4.13 -18.79 0.62
CA LYS A 110 4.19 -20.11 -0.04
C LYS A 110 2.94 -20.35 -0.89
N LYS A 111 3.11 -21.13 -1.97
CA LYS A 111 2.02 -21.47 -2.90
C LYS A 111 0.73 -21.90 -2.19
N GLY A 112 0.80 -22.93 -1.35
CA GLY A 112 -0.40 -23.47 -0.69
C GLY A 112 -1.08 -22.47 0.24
N ASP A 113 -0.32 -21.55 0.82
CA ASP A 113 -0.85 -20.49 1.67
C ASP A 113 -1.58 -19.44 0.83
N LEU A 114 -1.08 -19.04 -0.35
CA LEU A 114 -1.77 -18.08 -1.22
C LEU A 114 -3.13 -18.59 -1.67
N VAL A 115 -3.19 -19.83 -2.16
CA VAL A 115 -4.47 -20.48 -2.55
C VAL A 115 -5.46 -20.52 -1.38
N ARG A 116 -4.98 -20.90 -0.18
CA ARG A 116 -5.79 -20.89 1.03
C ARG A 116 -6.29 -19.50 1.38
N ILE A 117 -5.46 -18.47 1.24
CA ILE A 117 -5.84 -17.07 1.51
C ILE A 117 -6.92 -16.62 0.54
N VAL A 118 -6.80 -16.93 -0.76
CA VAL A 118 -7.84 -16.61 -1.75
C VAL A 118 -9.19 -17.21 -1.35
N ARG A 119 -9.22 -18.48 -0.97
CA ARG A 119 -10.46 -19.13 -0.52
C ARG A 119 -11.01 -18.53 0.76
N LEU A 120 -10.15 -18.27 1.74
CA LEU A 120 -10.54 -17.65 3.02
C LEU A 120 -11.20 -16.28 2.82
N VAL A 121 -10.67 -15.48 1.92
CA VAL A 121 -11.19 -14.14 1.61
C VAL A 121 -12.55 -14.24 0.89
N LEU A 122 -12.71 -15.21 0.01
CA LEU A 122 -14.01 -15.49 -0.64
C LEU A 122 -15.09 -15.96 0.34
N GLU A 123 -14.71 -16.66 1.41
CA GLU A 123 -15.60 -17.03 2.51
C GLU A 123 -16.00 -15.84 3.39
N GLY A 124 -15.48 -14.64 3.11
CA GLY A 124 -15.80 -13.40 3.82
C GLY A 124 -14.86 -13.08 5.00
N HIS A 125 -13.77 -13.80 5.15
CA HIS A 125 -12.75 -13.51 6.15
C HIS A 125 -11.73 -12.50 5.61
N SER A 126 -11.16 -11.68 6.49
CA SER A 126 -10.02 -10.83 6.14
C SER A 126 -8.71 -11.53 6.50
N TYR A 127 -7.67 -11.32 5.71
CA TYR A 127 -6.35 -11.86 5.97
C TYR A 127 -5.30 -10.77 6.06
N ILE A 128 -4.52 -10.77 7.13
CA ILE A 128 -3.32 -9.94 7.28
C ILE A 128 -2.17 -10.88 7.57
N ASP A 129 -1.10 -10.73 6.81
CA ASP A 129 0.11 -11.54 7.02
C ASP A 129 0.56 -11.48 8.49
N PRO A 130 0.83 -12.62 9.14
CA PRO A 130 1.20 -12.66 10.55
C PRO A 130 2.44 -11.81 10.89
N SER A 131 3.37 -11.66 9.96
CA SER A 131 4.60 -10.86 10.16
C SER A 131 4.31 -9.37 10.37
N VAL A 132 3.22 -8.85 9.75
CA VAL A 132 2.80 -7.45 9.88
C VAL A 132 1.71 -7.23 10.93
N THR A 133 1.05 -8.28 11.39
CA THR A 133 -0.04 -8.20 12.38
C THR A 133 0.39 -7.48 13.66
N ASN A 134 1.60 -7.76 14.17
CA ASN A 134 2.14 -7.09 15.35
C ASN A 134 2.34 -5.58 15.17
N LYS A 135 2.57 -5.12 13.93
CA LYS A 135 2.70 -3.71 13.58
C LYS A 135 1.34 -3.02 13.70
N VAL A 136 0.28 -3.67 13.21
CA VAL A 136 -1.11 -3.19 13.35
C VAL A 136 -1.51 -3.06 14.83
N PHE A 137 -1.23 -4.08 15.66
CA PHE A 137 -1.54 -4.02 17.08
C PHE A 137 -0.78 -2.91 17.82
N ARG A 138 0.47 -2.64 17.45
CA ARG A 138 1.21 -1.50 18.02
C ARG A 138 0.53 -0.18 17.68
N HIS A 139 0.13 0.02 16.45
CA HIS A 139 -0.58 1.21 16.01
C HIS A 139 -1.87 1.41 16.81
N LEU A 140 -2.68 0.36 16.96
CA LEU A 140 -3.92 0.41 17.74
C LEU A 140 -3.67 0.74 19.22
N LYS A 141 -2.65 0.16 19.85
CA LYS A 141 -2.28 0.49 21.24
C LYS A 141 -1.89 1.96 21.41
N HIS A 142 -1.17 2.54 20.45
CA HIS A 142 -0.82 3.96 20.47
C HIS A 142 -2.02 4.87 20.20
N SER A 143 -3.02 4.40 19.45
CA SER A 143 -4.25 5.14 19.18
C SER A 143 -5.24 5.13 20.37
N VAL A 144 -5.16 4.13 21.25
CA VAL A 144 -6.05 3.97 22.41
C VAL A 144 -5.48 4.62 23.68
N SER A 145 -4.18 4.94 23.71
CA SER A 145 -3.59 5.65 24.85
C SER A 145 -3.92 7.13 24.74
N ASP A 146 -5.00 7.56 25.37
CA ASP A 146 -5.32 8.97 25.64
C ASP A 146 -4.21 9.63 26.47
N LYS A 147 -3.14 10.04 25.81
CA LYS A 147 -2.27 11.15 26.23
C LYS A 147 -2.08 12.05 25.02
N PRO A 148 -2.18 13.38 25.18
CA PRO A 148 -1.96 14.34 24.11
C PRO A 148 -0.48 14.41 23.77
N TYR A 149 0.05 13.35 23.18
CA TYR A 149 1.33 13.44 22.49
C TYR A 149 1.01 13.88 21.06
N SER A 150 1.52 15.03 20.73
CA SER A 150 1.64 15.65 19.41
C SER A 150 1.27 14.67 18.29
N ARG A 151 0.08 14.84 17.72
CA ARG A 151 -0.32 14.20 16.47
C ARG A 151 0.72 14.59 15.42
N THR A 152 1.68 13.74 15.18
CA THR A 152 2.52 13.87 13.99
C THR A 152 1.61 13.64 12.80
N ILE A 153 1.18 14.75 12.21
CA ILE A 153 0.34 14.79 10.99
C ILE A 153 1.10 14.14 9.82
N LEU A 154 2.42 13.91 10.01
CA LEU A 154 3.34 13.40 8.99
C LEU A 154 3.59 11.90 9.18
N SER A 155 3.58 11.17 8.07
CA SER A 155 3.99 9.77 8.01
C SER A 155 5.48 9.59 8.29
N HIS A 156 5.91 8.38 8.62
CA HIS A 156 7.34 8.08 8.84
C HIS A 156 8.19 8.48 7.62
N ARG A 157 7.68 8.25 6.41
CA ARG A 157 8.36 8.62 5.15
C ARG A 157 8.43 10.13 4.97
N GLU A 158 7.37 10.85 5.32
CA GLU A 158 7.34 12.30 5.31
C GLU A 158 8.28 12.90 6.37
N LEU A 159 8.40 12.25 7.53
CA LEU A 159 9.38 12.62 8.56
C LEU A 159 10.81 12.45 8.06
N GLN A 160 11.17 11.32 7.45
CA GLN A 160 12.49 11.10 6.84
C GLN A 160 12.83 12.17 5.80
N ILE A 161 11.86 12.50 4.94
CA ILE A 161 12.03 13.56 3.95
C ILE A 161 12.18 14.92 4.64
N LEU A 162 11.40 15.21 5.67
CA LEU A 162 11.46 16.45 6.43
C LEU A 162 12.78 16.58 7.21
N GLU A 163 13.36 15.49 7.73
CA GLU A 163 14.70 15.44 8.31
C GLU A 163 15.74 15.89 7.28
N CYS A 164 15.71 15.31 6.08
CA CYS A 164 16.58 15.73 4.99
C CYS A 164 16.39 17.21 4.60
N VAL A 165 15.16 17.72 4.70
CA VAL A 165 14.85 19.15 4.48
C VAL A 165 15.49 20.02 5.56
N VAL A 166 15.44 19.61 6.81
CA VAL A 166 16.06 20.29 7.95
C VAL A 166 17.58 20.27 7.85
N ASP A 167 18.15 19.16 7.39
CA ASP A 167 19.59 18.99 7.09
C ASP A 167 20.06 19.85 5.90
N GLY A 168 19.16 20.61 5.24
CA GLY A 168 19.52 21.48 4.12
C GLY A 168 19.71 20.81 2.78
N LYS A 169 19.41 19.50 2.64
CA LYS A 169 19.59 18.74 1.38
C LYS A 169 18.67 19.26 0.28
N SER A 170 19.17 19.39 -0.94
CA SER A 170 18.35 19.67 -2.13
C SER A 170 17.37 18.53 -2.44
N ASN A 171 16.33 18.78 -3.24
CA ASN A 171 15.39 17.73 -3.63
C ASN A 171 16.07 16.56 -4.35
N GLN A 172 17.13 16.82 -5.10
CA GLN A 172 17.94 15.78 -5.75
C GLN A 172 18.67 14.92 -4.71
N GLN A 173 19.31 15.55 -3.74
CA GLN A 173 20.01 14.85 -2.65
C GLN A 173 19.02 14.09 -1.73
N ILE A 174 17.81 14.62 -1.54
CA ILE A 174 16.75 13.91 -0.84
C ILE A 174 16.35 12.67 -1.62
N ALA A 175 16.12 12.79 -2.94
CA ALA A 175 15.75 11.68 -3.81
C ALA A 175 16.78 10.53 -3.73
N GLU A 176 18.06 10.86 -3.78
CA GLU A 176 19.18 9.91 -3.63
C GLU A 176 19.18 9.28 -2.21
N ALA A 177 19.06 10.10 -1.16
CA ALA A 177 19.12 9.62 0.23
C ALA A 177 17.96 8.70 0.61
N VAL A 178 16.77 8.91 0.00
CA VAL A 178 15.58 8.13 0.31
C VAL A 178 15.20 7.15 -0.80
N TYR A 179 16.05 6.97 -1.82
CA TYR A 179 15.84 6.05 -2.95
C TYR A 179 14.49 6.27 -3.66
N LEU A 180 14.16 7.53 -3.96
CA LEU A 180 12.95 7.92 -4.69
C LEU A 180 13.30 8.73 -5.95
N SER A 181 12.32 8.85 -6.86
CA SER A 181 12.45 9.80 -7.97
C SER A 181 12.33 11.24 -7.49
N LEU A 182 12.91 12.20 -8.23
CA LEU A 182 12.79 13.62 -7.93
C LEU A 182 11.33 14.09 -7.87
N ASP A 183 10.48 13.56 -8.75
CA ASP A 183 9.07 13.94 -8.82
C ASP A 183 8.26 13.35 -7.66
N THR A 184 8.61 12.15 -7.21
CA THR A 184 8.05 11.56 -5.99
C THR A 184 8.42 12.39 -4.76
N VAL A 185 9.67 12.86 -4.65
CA VAL A 185 10.09 13.77 -3.55
C VAL A 185 9.33 15.09 -3.59
N LYS A 186 9.15 15.68 -4.77
CA LYS A 186 8.33 16.93 -4.91
C LYS A 186 6.89 16.70 -4.43
N SER A 187 6.29 15.56 -4.77
CA SER A 187 4.94 15.21 -4.33
C SER A 187 4.85 15.06 -2.82
N HIS A 188 5.80 14.36 -2.19
CA HIS A 188 5.89 14.26 -0.73
C HIS A 188 6.06 15.64 -0.07
N LEU A 189 6.94 16.49 -0.59
CA LEU A 189 7.16 17.85 -0.05
C LEU A 189 5.89 18.69 -0.13
N LYS A 190 5.12 18.59 -1.22
CA LYS A 190 3.82 19.26 -1.34
C LYS A 190 2.86 18.81 -0.23
N ASN A 191 2.76 17.50 -0.01
CA ASN A 191 1.91 16.91 1.04
C ASN A 191 2.37 17.32 2.44
N ILE A 192 3.69 17.28 2.71
CA ILE A 192 4.28 17.73 3.97
C ILE A 192 3.91 19.20 4.25
N TYR A 193 4.08 20.07 3.26
CA TYR A 193 3.77 21.52 3.44
C TYR A 193 2.27 21.73 3.68
N GLN A 194 1.41 21.00 2.97
CA GLN A 194 -0.04 21.05 3.19
C GLN A 194 -0.41 20.57 4.60
N LYS A 195 0.13 19.45 5.04
CA LYS A 195 -0.11 18.88 6.37
C LYS A 195 0.42 19.78 7.49
N LEU A 196 1.56 20.44 7.27
CA LEU A 196 2.12 21.41 8.20
C LEU A 196 1.43 22.79 8.11
N GLY A 197 0.52 23.03 7.16
CA GLY A 197 -0.13 24.33 6.97
C GLY A 197 0.87 25.44 6.61
N VAL A 198 1.90 25.11 5.81
CA VAL A 198 2.94 26.05 5.37
C VAL A 198 3.06 26.05 3.85
N SER A 199 3.62 27.13 3.27
CA SER A 199 3.78 27.24 1.81
C SER A 199 5.23 27.28 1.33
N ARG A 200 6.19 27.37 2.25
CA ARG A 200 7.61 27.53 1.93
C ARG A 200 8.48 26.61 2.76
N ARG A 201 9.58 26.15 2.15
CA ARG A 201 10.58 25.27 2.78
C ARG A 201 11.06 25.80 4.14
N ALA A 202 11.44 27.07 4.21
CA ALA A 202 11.90 27.68 5.46
C ALA A 202 10.84 27.67 6.58
N GLN A 203 9.57 27.82 6.24
CA GLN A 203 8.47 27.71 7.19
C GLN A 203 8.30 26.27 7.70
N ALA A 204 8.47 25.28 6.82
CA ALA A 204 8.42 23.88 7.22
C ALA A 204 9.54 23.52 8.20
N ILE A 205 10.78 23.98 7.95
CA ILE A 205 11.91 23.80 8.86
C ILE A 205 11.61 24.40 10.23
N ASN A 206 11.21 25.68 10.26
CA ASN A 206 10.92 26.38 11.52
C ASN A 206 9.79 25.68 12.30
N LYS A 207 8.75 25.21 11.61
CA LYS A 207 7.62 24.53 12.24
C LYS A 207 8.02 23.17 12.76
N ALA A 208 8.79 22.40 11.99
CA ALA A 208 9.30 21.10 12.40
C ALA A 208 10.13 21.16 13.70
N ILE A 209 11.00 22.16 13.81
CA ILE A 209 11.82 22.37 15.01
C ILE A 209 10.96 22.88 16.19
N LYS A 210 10.07 23.85 15.95
CA LYS A 210 9.23 24.44 16.99
C LYS A 210 8.25 23.44 17.61
N GLU A 211 7.71 22.53 16.80
CA GLU A 211 6.76 21.51 17.25
C GLU A 211 7.45 20.21 17.71
N GLY A 212 8.80 20.17 17.71
CA GLY A 212 9.57 19.01 18.17
C GLY A 212 9.41 17.78 17.27
N LEU A 213 9.02 17.98 16.00
CA LEU A 213 8.87 16.90 15.05
C LEU A 213 10.22 16.28 14.64
N ILE A 214 11.27 17.08 14.68
CA ILE A 214 12.65 16.70 14.36
C ILE A 214 13.59 17.32 15.38
N HIS A 215 14.51 16.51 15.88
CA HIS A 215 15.60 16.97 16.74
C HIS A 215 16.84 17.23 15.88
N LEU A 216 17.41 18.44 16.00
CA LEU A 216 18.71 18.72 15.39
C LEU A 216 19.76 17.83 16.07
N SER A 217 20.27 16.84 15.32
CA SER A 217 21.46 16.12 15.72
C SER A 217 22.64 17.11 15.71
N ARG A 218 23.24 17.34 16.89
CA ARG A 218 24.48 18.10 17.03
C ARG A 218 25.65 17.32 16.53
#